data_cf15c18e1e3ccbca5e9d6345214f9992
#
_entry.id   cf15c18e1e3ccbca5e9d6345214f9992
#
_cell.length_a   1.000
_cell.length_b   1.000
_cell.length_c   1.000
_cell.angle_alpha   90.00
_cell.angle_beta   90.00
_cell.angle_gamma   90.00
#
_symmetry.space_group_name_H-M   'P 1'
#
loop_
_entity.id
_entity.type
_entity.pdbx_description
1 polymer ?
#
loop_
_entity_poly.entity_id
_entity_poly.type
_entity_poly.pdbx_seq_one_letter_code
_entity_poly.pdbx_strand_id
1 'polypeptide(L)'
;MSSPLTTVPALADARELSCDVLVVGGGTAGTMAALTAAERGADVLLLEKAHVRHSGALAMGMDGVNNAVIPGRADPDDYVAEITRANDGLVDQSTVRQTAVRGYDMVRRLESYGVKFEKDEHGEYAVRQVHRSGSYVLPMPEGKDVKKVLYRQLRRREMRERIRIENRVMPVRVLTHPEDGRAVGVAGLHTRTGEFVIVRAGAVILATGACGRLGLPASGYLYGTYENPTNAGDGYAMAYHAGAALTGIECFQINPLIKDYNGPACAYVANPFGGYQVNRHGERFVESDYWSGHMMAEFAAELASDRAPVYLKLSHLPEETIGAVESILHSTERPTRGTFHAGRGHDYRTHDIEMHISEIGLCGGHSASGVRVDAHARTTVPRLYAAGDLACVPHNYMIGAFVYGDLAGEDAARHRAYEGELDRAQLEAAHALVYRPLLHPDGPPQPQVEYKLRRFVNDYVAPPKSGAKLSLAVEAFTRMEGEIAGMGGRTPHELMRCAEVSFIRDCAEMAARASLARTESRWGLYHERLDHPEQDDAEWLYHLDLRRSASGAMEFTARPVEPYAVPVPEFAPPGGPERPLGEVALVPVATAGAREAAPTARPVPEPAP
;
A
#
# COMPACT_ATOMS: atom_id res chain seq x y z
N MET A 1 6.58 28.42 -8.41
CA MET A 1 6.25 27.49 -9.51
C MET A 1 7.55 27.14 -10.20
N SER A 2 7.74 25.89 -10.68
CA SER A 2 8.92 25.53 -11.48
C SER A 2 8.85 26.20 -12.84
N SER A 3 9.98 26.65 -13.37
CA SER A 3 10.04 27.22 -14.73
C SER A 3 9.73 26.14 -15.76
N PRO A 4 9.05 26.47 -16.86
CA PRO A 4 8.87 25.54 -17.98
C PRO A 4 10.20 25.11 -18.57
N LEU A 5 10.28 23.84 -18.97
CA LEU A 5 11.36 23.31 -19.79
C LEU A 5 10.99 23.51 -21.26
N THR A 6 11.92 24.03 -22.06
CA THR A 6 11.70 24.32 -23.48
C THR A 6 12.29 23.24 -24.39
N THR A 7 13.18 22.42 -23.87
CA THR A 7 13.87 21.36 -24.61
C THR A 7 14.03 20.13 -23.73
N VAL A 8 14.11 18.96 -24.35
CA VAL A 8 14.47 17.72 -23.67
C VAL A 8 15.97 17.78 -23.31
N PRO A 9 16.35 17.68 -22.01
CA PRO A 9 17.76 17.61 -21.63
C PRO A 9 18.45 16.39 -22.26
N ALA A 10 19.73 16.52 -22.60
CA ALA A 10 20.45 15.36 -23.12
C ALA A 10 20.74 14.36 -22.00
N LEU A 11 20.74 13.06 -22.34
CA LEU A 11 21.07 12.01 -21.36
C LEU A 11 22.50 12.19 -20.80
N ALA A 12 23.41 12.73 -21.59
CA ALA A 12 24.80 13.02 -21.19
C ALA A 12 24.91 14.12 -20.11
N ASP A 13 23.88 14.96 -19.96
CA ASP A 13 23.82 16.02 -18.94
C ASP A 13 23.20 15.52 -17.61
N ALA A 14 22.97 14.21 -17.49
CA ALA A 14 22.40 13.63 -16.31
C ALA A 14 23.29 13.84 -15.06
N ARG A 15 22.67 14.15 -13.94
CA ARG A 15 23.35 14.19 -12.65
C ARG A 15 23.60 12.76 -12.15
N GLU A 16 24.87 12.38 -12.03
CA GLU A 16 25.25 11.07 -11.52
C GLU A 16 25.58 11.12 -10.02
N LEU A 17 25.07 10.13 -9.29
CA LEU A 17 25.30 9.90 -7.87
C LEU A 17 25.68 8.43 -7.64
N SER A 18 26.35 8.15 -6.52
CA SER A 18 26.66 6.77 -6.11
C SER A 18 26.50 6.61 -4.61
N CYS A 19 26.21 5.38 -4.15
CA CYS A 19 26.10 5.01 -2.73
C CYS A 19 26.21 3.48 -2.56
N ASP A 20 26.49 3.02 -1.36
CA ASP A 20 26.42 1.59 -1.04
C ASP A 20 24.96 1.12 -1.03
N VAL A 21 24.10 1.84 -0.29
CA VAL A 21 22.67 1.53 -0.16
C VAL A 21 21.83 2.71 -0.60
N LEU A 22 21.01 2.46 -1.60
CA LEU A 22 20.01 3.42 -2.07
C LEU A 22 18.66 3.09 -1.47
N VAL A 23 18.06 4.07 -0.77
CA VAL A 23 16.70 3.98 -0.25
C VAL A 23 15.78 4.89 -1.06
N VAL A 24 14.72 4.32 -1.64
CA VAL A 24 13.72 5.04 -2.42
C VAL A 24 12.44 5.19 -1.61
N GLY A 25 12.14 6.42 -1.20
CA GLY A 25 11.02 6.77 -0.35
C GLY A 25 11.41 7.01 1.11
N GLY A 26 11.12 8.23 1.60
CA GLY A 26 11.45 8.68 2.94
C GLY A 26 10.32 8.49 3.97
N GLY A 27 9.42 7.54 3.75
CA GLY A 27 8.36 7.15 4.68
C GLY A 27 8.88 6.42 5.93
N THR A 28 8.02 5.67 6.59
CA THR A 28 8.34 4.90 7.81
C THR A 28 9.43 3.87 7.55
N ALA A 29 9.19 2.96 6.61
CA ALA A 29 10.13 1.88 6.28
C ALA A 29 11.46 2.42 5.74
N GLY A 30 11.42 3.38 4.81
CA GLY A 30 12.65 3.93 4.24
C GLY A 30 13.49 4.73 5.23
N THR A 31 12.86 5.43 6.18
CA THR A 31 13.60 6.09 7.27
C THR A 31 14.33 5.08 8.14
N MET A 32 13.65 3.97 8.52
CA MET A 32 14.26 2.93 9.33
C MET A 32 15.36 2.20 8.55
N ALA A 33 15.15 1.87 7.28
CA ALA A 33 16.16 1.25 6.43
C ALA A 33 17.43 2.10 6.30
N ALA A 34 17.27 3.41 6.10
CA ALA A 34 18.41 4.32 6.00
C ALA A 34 19.20 4.40 7.31
N LEU A 35 18.50 4.49 8.45
CA LEU A 35 19.15 4.50 9.79
C LEU A 35 19.92 3.21 10.02
N THR A 36 19.28 2.05 9.82
CA THR A 36 19.90 0.75 10.05
C THR A 36 21.10 0.49 9.14
N ALA A 37 20.98 0.80 7.84
CA ALA A 37 22.11 0.66 6.91
C ALA A 37 23.30 1.55 7.30
N ALA A 38 23.04 2.79 7.71
CA ALA A 38 24.07 3.72 8.16
C ALA A 38 24.73 3.27 9.48
N GLU A 39 23.96 2.74 10.43
CA GLU A 39 24.46 2.15 11.68
C GLU A 39 25.36 0.94 11.42
N ARG A 40 25.13 0.21 10.31
CA ARG A 40 25.99 -0.88 9.83
C ARG A 40 27.19 -0.42 9.01
N GLY A 41 27.36 0.89 8.86
CA GLY A 41 28.55 1.51 8.25
C GLY A 41 28.45 1.76 6.73
N ALA A 42 27.29 1.55 6.11
CA ALA A 42 27.09 1.84 4.68
C ALA A 42 27.02 3.35 4.39
N ASP A 43 27.48 3.77 3.22
CA ASP A 43 27.15 5.07 2.62
C ASP A 43 25.74 4.98 2.03
N VAL A 44 24.82 5.78 2.58
CA VAL A 44 23.40 5.70 2.25
C VAL A 44 22.95 6.95 1.50
N LEU A 45 22.21 6.74 0.41
CA LEU A 45 21.47 7.80 -0.27
C LEU A 45 19.97 7.55 -0.13
N LEU A 46 19.25 8.52 0.46
CA LEU A 46 17.80 8.48 0.60
C LEU A 46 17.16 9.44 -0.40
N LEU A 47 16.45 8.91 -1.39
CA LEU A 47 15.67 9.68 -2.36
C LEU A 47 14.22 9.81 -1.90
N GLU A 48 13.68 11.03 -2.04
CA GLU A 48 12.28 11.31 -1.75
C GLU A 48 11.67 12.23 -2.81
N LYS A 49 10.58 11.79 -3.46
CA LYS A 49 9.94 12.60 -4.53
C LYS A 49 9.31 13.89 -4.03
N ALA A 50 8.96 13.96 -2.74
CA ALA A 50 8.48 15.16 -2.06
C ALA A 50 9.57 15.72 -1.14
N HIS A 51 9.39 15.63 0.15
CA HIS A 51 10.35 16.07 1.17
C HIS A 51 10.30 15.11 2.35
N VAL A 52 11.41 14.51 2.71
CA VAL A 52 11.50 13.45 3.72
C VAL A 52 10.90 13.83 5.09
N ARG A 53 10.94 15.10 5.46
CA ARG A 53 10.35 15.60 6.71
C ARG A 53 8.84 15.42 6.79
N HIS A 54 8.17 15.42 5.64
CA HIS A 54 6.71 15.47 5.53
C HIS A 54 6.14 14.33 4.64
N SER A 55 6.97 13.36 4.27
CA SER A 55 6.57 12.24 3.41
C SER A 55 6.10 11.03 4.21
N GLY A 56 5.36 10.16 3.52
CA GLY A 56 4.80 8.92 4.03
C GLY A 56 3.50 9.11 4.83
N ALA A 57 2.77 8.02 5.04
CA ALA A 57 1.49 8.01 5.75
C ALA A 57 1.62 8.54 7.19
N LEU A 58 2.70 8.20 7.88
CA LEU A 58 2.98 8.64 9.25
C LEU A 58 3.07 10.18 9.41
N ALA A 59 3.32 10.93 8.33
CA ALA A 59 3.35 12.39 8.39
C ALA A 59 1.97 13.02 8.68
N MET A 60 0.89 12.25 8.52
CA MET A 60 -0.48 12.69 8.80
C MET A 60 -0.91 12.43 10.26
N GLY A 61 -0.07 11.79 11.06
CA GLY A 61 -0.33 11.44 12.45
C GLY A 61 -0.78 9.99 12.61
N MET A 62 -0.69 9.50 13.84
CA MET A 62 -1.08 8.17 14.26
C MET A 62 -1.59 8.22 15.70
N ASP A 63 -2.56 7.37 16.04
CA ASP A 63 -3.06 7.23 17.42
C ASP A 63 -2.25 6.23 18.26
N GLY A 64 -1.62 5.27 17.61
CA GLY A 64 -0.84 4.23 18.27
C GLY A 64 -0.10 3.32 17.30
N VAL A 65 0.74 2.45 17.83
CA VAL A 65 1.37 1.35 17.10
C VAL A 65 0.47 0.13 17.20
N ASN A 66 -0.08 -0.31 16.08
CA ASN A 66 -0.92 -1.50 15.98
C ASN A 66 -0.07 -2.77 15.87
N ASN A 67 -0.64 -3.90 16.25
CA ASN A 67 -0.07 -5.24 16.11
C ASN A 67 1.26 -5.45 16.88
N ALA A 68 1.42 -4.78 18.02
CA ALA A 68 2.56 -5.04 18.89
C ALA A 68 2.36 -6.36 19.65
N VAL A 69 3.28 -7.31 19.45
CA VAL A 69 3.35 -8.56 20.21
C VAL A 69 4.27 -8.32 21.41
N ILE A 70 3.68 -8.14 22.59
CA ILE A 70 4.41 -7.76 23.80
C ILE A 70 4.85 -9.02 24.54
N PRO A 71 6.16 -9.24 24.75
CA PRO A 71 6.67 -10.41 25.46
C PRO A 71 6.01 -10.60 26.84
N GLY A 72 5.53 -11.82 27.10
CA GLY A 72 4.82 -12.16 28.34
C GLY A 72 3.33 -11.75 28.40
N ARG A 73 2.85 -11.00 27.41
CA ARG A 73 1.41 -10.66 27.27
C ARG A 73 0.78 -11.26 26.01
N ALA A 74 1.57 -11.45 24.97
CA ALA A 74 1.13 -12.01 23.69
C ALA A 74 2.16 -13.03 23.19
N ASP A 75 1.69 -14.04 22.45
CA ASP A 75 2.52 -15.06 21.85
C ASP A 75 2.73 -14.78 20.35
N PRO A 76 3.96 -14.81 19.84
CA PRO A 76 4.23 -14.69 18.41
C PRO A 76 3.53 -15.74 17.53
N ASP A 77 3.34 -16.95 18.02
CA ASP A 77 2.69 -18.01 17.27
C ASP A 77 1.17 -17.77 17.17
N ASP A 78 0.54 -17.27 18.25
CA ASP A 78 -0.86 -16.86 18.22
C ASP A 78 -1.08 -15.73 17.20
N TYR A 79 -0.16 -14.76 17.16
CA TYR A 79 -0.21 -13.68 16.16
C TYR A 79 -0.09 -14.22 14.73
N VAL A 80 0.86 -15.13 14.46
CA VAL A 80 1.02 -15.74 13.13
C VAL A 80 -0.23 -16.51 12.71
N ALA A 81 -0.81 -17.28 13.64
CA ALA A 81 -2.05 -18.03 13.39
C ALA A 81 -3.23 -17.09 13.10
N GLU A 82 -3.36 -15.99 13.85
CA GLU A 82 -4.39 -14.98 13.64
C GLU A 82 -4.29 -14.33 12.26
N ILE A 83 -3.08 -13.89 11.86
CA ILE A 83 -2.88 -13.28 10.54
C ILE A 83 -3.11 -14.30 9.41
N THR A 84 -2.76 -15.57 9.63
CA THR A 84 -3.05 -16.63 8.66
C THR A 84 -4.56 -16.80 8.44
N ARG A 85 -5.36 -16.77 9.51
CA ARG A 85 -6.83 -16.81 9.41
C ARG A 85 -7.40 -15.57 8.75
N ALA A 86 -6.95 -14.39 9.18
CA ALA A 86 -7.41 -13.11 8.63
C ALA A 86 -7.11 -12.95 7.14
N ASN A 87 -6.15 -13.70 6.62
CA ASN A 87 -5.77 -13.70 5.21
C ASN A 87 -6.19 -14.98 4.47
N ASP A 88 -7.22 -15.67 4.95
CA ASP A 88 -7.81 -16.88 4.35
C ASP A 88 -6.76 -17.94 3.96
N GLY A 89 -5.76 -18.14 4.83
CA GLY A 89 -4.69 -19.12 4.65
C GLY A 89 -3.55 -18.71 3.71
N LEU A 90 -3.70 -17.66 2.90
CA LEU A 90 -2.68 -17.25 1.94
C LEU A 90 -1.63 -16.33 2.57
N VAL A 91 -0.70 -16.93 3.31
CA VAL A 91 0.36 -16.22 4.05
C VAL A 91 1.68 -16.96 3.96
N ASP A 92 2.75 -16.24 3.68
CA ASP A 92 4.10 -16.69 3.97
C ASP A 92 4.39 -16.45 5.46
N GLN A 93 4.11 -17.44 6.32
CA GLN A 93 4.23 -17.31 7.78
C GLN A 93 5.62 -16.86 8.24
N SER A 94 6.67 -17.21 7.51
CA SER A 94 8.04 -16.78 7.79
C SER A 94 8.19 -15.26 7.76
N THR A 95 7.43 -14.56 6.90
CA THR A 95 7.44 -13.11 6.81
C THR A 95 6.65 -12.46 7.94
N VAL A 96 5.45 -12.95 8.23
CA VAL A 96 4.61 -12.45 9.33
C VAL A 96 5.30 -12.63 10.67
N ARG A 97 6.00 -13.76 10.86
CA ARG A 97 6.76 -14.05 12.07
C ARG A 97 7.85 -13.02 12.36
N GLN A 98 8.47 -12.39 11.33
CA GLN A 98 9.44 -11.31 11.55
C GLN A 98 8.81 -10.13 12.27
N THR A 99 7.60 -9.74 11.89
CA THR A 99 6.87 -8.68 12.58
C THR A 99 6.53 -9.07 14.02
N ALA A 100 6.07 -10.30 14.23
CA ALA A 100 5.73 -10.80 15.56
C ALA A 100 6.91 -10.78 16.54
N VAL A 101 8.09 -11.25 16.10
CA VAL A 101 9.25 -11.39 16.99
C VAL A 101 10.11 -10.14 17.11
N ARG A 102 10.12 -9.25 16.11
CA ARG A 102 10.95 -8.03 16.10
C ARG A 102 10.17 -6.76 16.43
N GLY A 103 8.83 -6.81 16.37
CA GLY A 103 7.98 -5.62 16.51
C GLY A 103 8.19 -4.90 17.83
N TYR A 104 8.28 -5.63 18.93
CA TYR A 104 8.48 -5.04 20.25
C TYR A 104 9.85 -4.34 20.40
N ASP A 105 10.90 -4.89 19.79
CA ASP A 105 12.22 -4.22 19.78
C ASP A 105 12.17 -2.91 18.99
N MET A 106 11.36 -2.84 17.92
CA MET A 106 11.11 -1.60 17.19
C MET A 106 10.36 -0.57 18.04
N VAL A 107 9.39 -0.99 18.86
CA VAL A 107 8.73 -0.10 19.83
C VAL A 107 9.76 0.52 20.80
N ARG A 108 10.61 -0.32 21.39
CA ARG A 108 11.66 0.15 22.31
C ARG A 108 12.66 1.08 21.60
N ARG A 109 13.01 0.78 20.36
CA ARG A 109 13.88 1.64 19.55
C ARG A 109 13.24 2.99 19.26
N LEU A 110 11.94 3.03 18.93
CA LEU A 110 11.19 4.28 18.75
C LEU A 110 11.14 5.11 20.05
N GLU A 111 10.91 4.47 21.19
CA GLU A 111 10.95 5.13 22.49
C GLU A 111 12.34 5.74 22.77
N SER A 112 13.43 5.02 22.45
CA SER A 112 14.80 5.52 22.58
C SER A 112 15.09 6.73 21.66
N TYR A 113 14.36 6.87 20.56
CA TYR A 113 14.41 8.02 19.67
C TYR A 113 13.63 9.23 20.20
N GLY A 114 12.80 9.01 21.23
CA GLY A 114 11.98 10.04 21.86
C GLY A 114 10.52 10.04 21.38
N VAL A 115 10.06 8.95 20.76
CA VAL A 115 8.62 8.72 20.58
C VAL A 115 8.01 8.41 21.94
N LYS A 116 6.92 9.09 22.27
CA LYS A 116 6.23 8.87 23.53
C LYS A 116 5.13 7.85 23.36
N PHE A 117 5.13 6.85 24.24
CA PHE A 117 4.05 5.89 24.41
C PHE A 117 3.34 6.18 25.72
N GLU A 118 2.05 5.97 25.76
CA GLU A 118 1.28 6.07 27.00
C GLU A 118 1.71 4.97 27.97
N LYS A 119 1.84 5.35 29.25
CA LYS A 119 2.24 4.45 30.33
C LYS A 119 1.14 4.42 31.39
N ASP A 120 0.97 3.27 32.03
CA ASP A 120 0.12 3.13 33.21
C ASP A 120 0.78 3.66 34.48
N GLU A 121 0.10 3.56 35.61
CA GLU A 121 0.57 4.00 36.92
C GLU A 121 1.82 3.25 37.42
N HIS A 122 2.15 2.09 36.84
CA HIS A 122 3.32 1.29 37.16
C HIS A 122 4.49 1.56 36.19
N GLY A 123 4.29 2.44 35.20
CA GLY A 123 5.28 2.76 34.17
C GLY A 123 5.36 1.74 33.04
N GLU A 124 4.45 0.76 33.00
CA GLU A 124 4.30 -0.18 31.92
C GLU A 124 3.54 0.46 30.74
N TYR A 125 3.69 -0.09 29.52
CA TYR A 125 2.94 0.41 28.38
C TYR A 125 1.44 0.23 28.59
N ALA A 126 0.68 1.32 28.46
CA ALA A 126 -0.75 1.25 28.30
C ALA A 126 -1.08 0.53 27.00
N VAL A 127 -2.02 -0.41 27.03
CA VAL A 127 -2.37 -1.24 25.89
C VAL A 127 -3.87 -1.19 25.65
N ARG A 128 -4.24 -1.19 24.36
CA ARG A 128 -5.62 -1.44 23.91
C ARG A 128 -5.64 -2.74 23.12
N GLN A 129 -6.53 -3.64 23.49
CA GLN A 129 -6.74 -4.86 22.69
C GLN A 129 -7.52 -4.49 21.44
N VAL A 130 -7.03 -4.89 20.27
CA VAL A 130 -7.66 -4.61 18.98
C VAL A 130 -8.22 -5.87 18.36
N HIS A 131 -7.58 -7.00 18.63
CA HIS A 131 -7.92 -8.32 18.12
C HIS A 131 -8.15 -9.29 19.28
N ARG A 132 -8.82 -10.41 19.00
CA ARG A 132 -9.17 -11.40 20.04
C ARG A 132 -7.96 -12.08 20.63
N SER A 133 -6.87 -12.18 19.87
CA SER A 133 -5.65 -12.86 20.30
C SER A 133 -4.39 -12.12 19.84
N GLY A 134 -3.33 -12.26 20.59
CA GLY A 134 -1.94 -12.12 20.16
C GLY A 134 -1.39 -10.70 19.95
N SER A 135 -2.19 -9.64 19.85
CA SER A 135 -1.63 -8.32 19.59
C SER A 135 -2.37 -7.15 20.24
N TYR A 136 -1.65 -6.03 20.40
CA TYR A 136 -2.12 -4.84 21.07
C TYR A 136 -1.85 -3.59 20.27
N VAL A 137 -2.64 -2.53 20.52
CA VAL A 137 -2.29 -1.16 20.16
C VAL A 137 -1.60 -0.50 21.35
N LEU A 138 -0.44 0.09 21.08
CA LEU A 138 0.29 0.92 22.01
C LEU A 138 0.00 2.39 21.71
N PRO A 139 -0.82 3.09 22.52
CA PRO A 139 -1.19 4.47 22.28
C PRO A 139 0.01 5.41 22.27
N MET A 140 -0.01 6.38 21.36
CA MET A 140 1.01 7.42 21.22
C MET A 140 0.38 8.81 21.40
N PRO A 141 0.48 9.45 22.58
CA PRO A 141 -0.16 10.74 22.85
C PRO A 141 0.34 11.88 21.94
N GLU A 142 1.54 11.75 21.40
CA GLU A 142 2.12 12.67 20.42
C GLU A 142 2.31 12.04 19.03
N GLY A 143 1.41 11.15 18.61
CA GLY A 143 1.52 10.40 17.37
C GLY A 143 1.68 11.27 16.12
N LYS A 144 1.09 12.47 16.10
CA LYS A 144 1.30 13.49 15.04
C LYS A 144 2.75 13.95 14.88
N ASP A 145 3.59 13.75 15.89
CA ASP A 145 4.98 14.21 15.89
C ASP A 145 6.00 13.10 15.62
N VAL A 146 5.57 11.85 15.52
CA VAL A 146 6.47 10.70 15.30
C VAL A 146 7.34 10.91 14.05
N LYS A 147 6.78 11.40 12.96
CA LYS A 147 7.56 11.71 11.74
C LYS A 147 8.65 12.76 11.99
N LYS A 148 8.39 13.75 12.84
CA LYS A 148 9.39 14.76 13.22
C LYS A 148 10.53 14.14 14.06
N VAL A 149 10.19 13.20 14.94
CA VAL A 149 11.18 12.44 15.73
C VAL A 149 12.08 11.65 14.80
N LEU A 150 11.51 10.87 13.87
CA LEU A 150 12.28 10.09 12.88
C LEU A 150 13.18 10.99 12.02
N TYR A 151 12.66 12.13 11.55
CA TYR A 151 13.47 13.08 10.78
C TYR A 151 14.66 13.63 11.60
N ARG A 152 14.49 13.88 12.91
CA ARG A 152 15.61 14.29 13.77
C ARG A 152 16.68 13.20 13.86
N GLN A 153 16.31 11.91 13.89
CA GLN A 153 17.28 10.81 13.88
C GLN A 153 18.13 10.83 12.61
N LEU A 154 17.52 10.97 11.43
CA LEU A 154 18.25 11.12 10.17
C LEU A 154 19.20 12.32 10.15
N ARG A 155 18.92 13.34 10.96
CA ARG A 155 19.70 14.60 11.02
C ARG A 155 20.70 14.65 12.18
N ARG A 156 20.86 13.60 12.98
CA ARG A 156 21.92 13.49 13.98
C ARG A 156 23.29 13.55 13.29
N ARG A 157 24.30 14.06 14.00
CA ARG A 157 25.64 14.29 13.44
C ARG A 157 26.19 13.03 12.80
N GLU A 158 26.17 11.91 13.54
CA GLU A 158 26.72 10.62 13.10
C GLU A 158 25.99 10.09 11.85
N MET A 159 24.67 10.30 11.76
CA MET A 159 23.87 9.87 10.61
C MET A 159 24.11 10.74 9.39
N ARG A 160 24.29 12.06 9.55
CA ARG A 160 24.57 12.97 8.42
C ARG A 160 25.91 12.71 7.73
N GLU A 161 26.84 12.09 8.41
CA GLU A 161 28.12 11.69 7.85
C GLU A 161 27.99 10.49 6.91
N ARG A 162 26.89 9.71 7.02
CA ARG A 162 26.62 8.49 6.27
C ARG A 162 25.36 8.52 5.43
N ILE A 163 24.38 9.38 5.78
CA ILE A 163 23.10 9.48 5.08
C ILE A 163 23.01 10.81 4.34
N ARG A 164 23.05 10.75 3.01
CA ARG A 164 22.70 11.86 2.13
C ARG A 164 21.22 11.79 1.80
N ILE A 165 20.53 12.92 1.88
CA ILE A 165 19.10 13.02 1.58
C ILE A 165 18.91 13.90 0.35
N GLU A 166 18.36 13.34 -0.72
CA GLU A 166 17.96 14.04 -1.93
C GLU A 166 16.45 14.13 -2.00
N ASN A 167 15.92 15.27 -1.58
CA ASN A 167 14.49 15.57 -1.71
C ASN A 167 14.19 15.99 -3.16
N ARG A 168 12.92 15.81 -3.56
CA ARG A 168 12.44 16.18 -4.89
C ARG A 168 13.03 15.33 -6.02
N VAL A 169 13.51 14.13 -5.72
CA VAL A 169 13.95 13.17 -6.72
C VAL A 169 12.99 11.99 -6.75
N MET A 170 12.36 11.79 -7.91
CA MET A 170 11.46 10.67 -8.17
C MET A 170 12.13 9.68 -9.11
N PRO A 171 12.60 8.52 -8.63
CA PRO A 171 12.98 7.43 -9.51
C PRO A 171 11.81 6.95 -10.35
N VAL A 172 12.08 6.57 -11.59
CA VAL A 172 11.09 6.02 -12.51
C VAL A 172 11.44 4.59 -12.96
N ARG A 173 12.68 4.17 -12.73
CA ARG A 173 13.14 2.83 -13.08
C ARG A 173 14.27 2.37 -12.14
N VAL A 174 14.18 1.10 -11.71
CA VAL A 174 15.33 0.38 -11.15
C VAL A 174 16.20 -0.08 -12.32
N LEU A 175 17.50 0.15 -12.22
CA LEU A 175 18.49 -0.30 -13.18
C LEU A 175 19.01 -1.68 -12.74
N THR A 176 19.05 -2.61 -13.68
CA THR A 176 19.52 -3.98 -13.44
C THR A 176 20.76 -4.28 -14.27
N HIS A 177 21.65 -5.10 -13.72
CA HIS A 177 22.84 -5.56 -14.42
C HIS A 177 22.45 -6.49 -15.59
N PRO A 178 22.98 -6.29 -16.79
CA PRO A 178 22.52 -7.02 -17.99
C PRO A 178 22.80 -8.52 -17.96
N GLU A 179 23.84 -8.97 -17.23
CA GLU A 179 24.22 -10.39 -17.20
C GLU A 179 23.50 -11.19 -16.12
N ASP A 180 23.37 -10.66 -14.91
CA ASP A 180 22.85 -11.41 -13.75
C ASP A 180 21.55 -10.84 -13.16
N GLY A 181 21.03 -9.75 -13.73
CA GLY A 181 19.75 -9.16 -13.36
C GLY A 181 19.71 -8.49 -11.98
N ARG A 182 20.84 -8.43 -11.22
CA ARG A 182 20.85 -7.76 -9.93
C ARG A 182 20.58 -6.27 -10.05
N ALA A 183 19.95 -5.67 -9.06
CA ALA A 183 19.78 -4.22 -9.00
C ALA A 183 21.15 -3.53 -8.82
N VAL A 184 21.40 -2.47 -9.61
CA VAL A 184 22.63 -1.70 -9.61
C VAL A 184 22.41 -0.19 -9.46
N GLY A 185 21.18 0.24 -9.34
CA GLY A 185 20.83 1.64 -9.15
C GLY A 185 19.41 1.99 -9.59
N VAL A 186 19.18 3.29 -9.78
CA VAL A 186 17.93 3.83 -10.34
C VAL A 186 18.19 5.00 -11.29
N ALA A 187 17.21 5.30 -12.14
CA ALA A 187 17.15 6.53 -12.92
C ALA A 187 15.82 7.24 -12.67
N GLY A 188 15.84 8.58 -12.69
CA GLY A 188 14.64 9.36 -12.41
C GLY A 188 14.79 10.85 -12.67
N LEU A 189 13.88 11.63 -12.10
CA LEU A 189 13.68 13.06 -12.34
C LEU A 189 13.81 13.85 -11.04
N HIS A 190 14.51 14.98 -11.05
CA HIS A 190 14.37 16.00 -10.04
C HIS A 190 13.12 16.83 -10.30
N THR A 191 12.08 16.69 -9.44
CA THR A 191 10.70 17.16 -9.67
C THR A 191 10.53 18.69 -9.65
N ARG A 192 11.59 19.45 -9.44
CA ARG A 192 11.59 20.93 -9.45
C ARG A 192 12.47 21.54 -10.51
N THR A 193 13.66 20.96 -10.75
CA THR A 193 14.60 21.46 -11.76
C THR A 193 14.40 20.82 -13.12
N GLY A 194 13.85 19.60 -13.16
CA GLY A 194 13.72 18.82 -14.40
C GLY A 194 14.99 18.11 -14.81
N GLU A 195 16.00 18.08 -13.95
CA GLU A 195 17.26 17.39 -14.16
C GLU A 195 17.06 15.87 -14.14
N PHE A 196 17.66 15.15 -15.08
CA PHE A 196 17.69 13.70 -15.03
C PHE A 196 18.75 13.23 -14.03
N VAL A 197 18.37 12.29 -13.18
CA VAL A 197 19.23 11.81 -12.09
C VAL A 197 19.46 10.32 -12.26
N ILE A 198 20.73 9.91 -12.24
CA ILE A 198 21.16 8.51 -12.28
C ILE A 198 21.88 8.22 -10.95
N VAL A 199 21.52 7.12 -10.30
CA VAL A 199 22.18 6.69 -9.07
C VAL A 199 22.72 5.27 -9.26
N ARG A 200 24.02 5.10 -9.02
CA ARG A 200 24.69 3.80 -8.92
C ARG A 200 24.63 3.33 -7.46
N ALA A 201 24.22 2.10 -7.22
CA ALA A 201 24.11 1.58 -5.88
C ALA A 201 24.58 0.12 -5.77
N GLY A 202 25.06 -0.26 -4.60
CA GLY A 202 25.33 -1.65 -4.28
C GLY A 202 24.08 -2.47 -4.02
N ALA A 203 23.05 -1.82 -3.46
CA ALA A 203 21.72 -2.37 -3.26
C ALA A 203 20.66 -1.28 -3.30
N VAL A 204 19.43 -1.63 -3.69
CA VAL A 204 18.27 -0.72 -3.78
C VAL A 204 17.16 -1.21 -2.87
N ILE A 205 16.67 -0.34 -1.99
CA ILE A 205 15.52 -0.59 -1.12
C ILE A 205 14.35 0.27 -1.59
N LEU A 206 13.29 -0.36 -2.07
CA LEU A 206 12.03 0.30 -2.40
C LEU A 206 11.13 0.40 -1.17
N ALA A 207 10.83 1.61 -0.73
CA ALA A 207 9.98 1.92 0.41
C ALA A 207 8.95 3.01 0.06
N THR A 208 8.31 2.85 -1.11
CA THR A 208 7.47 3.87 -1.75
C THR A 208 6.02 3.87 -1.27
N GLY A 209 5.65 2.94 -0.38
CA GLY A 209 4.29 2.80 0.13
C GLY A 209 3.35 2.11 -0.84
N ALA A 210 2.06 2.21 -0.57
CA ALA A 210 0.95 1.62 -1.30
C ALA A 210 0.74 2.23 -2.70
N CYS A 211 -0.19 1.65 -3.50
CA CYS A 211 -0.80 2.31 -4.65
C CYS A 211 -2.21 2.81 -4.26
N GLY A 212 -2.26 3.89 -3.48
CA GLY A 212 -3.52 4.47 -2.99
C GLY A 212 -4.31 5.24 -4.06
N ARG A 213 -3.65 5.66 -5.14
CA ARG A 213 -4.29 6.33 -6.28
C ARG A 213 -4.70 5.36 -7.39
N LEU A 214 -5.08 4.13 -7.05
CA LEU A 214 -5.56 3.15 -8.01
C LEU A 214 -7.01 3.46 -8.43
N GLY A 215 -7.95 3.42 -7.50
CA GLY A 215 -9.33 3.82 -7.69
C GLY A 215 -9.54 5.32 -7.46
N LEU A 216 -10.65 5.87 -7.97
CA LEU A 216 -11.07 7.25 -7.71
C LEU A 216 -11.90 7.28 -6.42
N PRO A 217 -11.61 8.17 -5.45
CA PRO A 217 -12.37 8.24 -4.21
C PRO A 217 -13.80 8.73 -4.43
N ALA A 218 -14.71 8.33 -3.55
CA ALA A 218 -16.12 8.73 -3.60
C ALA A 218 -16.30 10.25 -3.56
N SER A 219 -15.38 10.99 -2.95
CA SER A 219 -15.36 12.47 -2.95
C SER A 219 -15.12 13.10 -4.33
N GLY A 220 -14.64 12.31 -5.30
CA GLY A 220 -14.29 12.79 -6.64
C GLY A 220 -13.02 13.63 -6.71
N TYR A 221 -12.34 13.91 -5.59
CA TYR A 221 -11.09 14.67 -5.61
C TYR A 221 -9.94 13.82 -6.18
N LEU A 222 -9.32 14.29 -7.25
CA LEU A 222 -8.26 13.57 -7.96
C LEU A 222 -7.08 13.16 -7.05
N TYR A 223 -6.73 14.01 -6.09
CA TYR A 223 -5.67 13.76 -5.12
C TYR A 223 -6.19 13.42 -3.72
N GLY A 224 -7.51 13.19 -3.59
CA GLY A 224 -8.09 12.57 -2.41
C GLY A 224 -7.82 11.07 -2.43
N THR A 225 -7.46 10.50 -1.30
CA THR A 225 -7.27 9.06 -1.14
C THR A 225 -7.28 8.71 0.34
N TYR A 226 -7.65 7.48 0.66
CA TYR A 226 -7.49 6.93 1.99
C TYR A 226 -6.02 6.96 2.44
N GLU A 227 -5.12 6.61 1.52
CA GLU A 227 -3.67 6.61 1.72
C GLU A 227 -3.04 7.99 1.48
N ASN A 228 -1.72 8.02 1.39
CA ASN A 228 -1.00 9.25 1.06
C ASN A 228 -1.26 9.65 -0.41
N PRO A 229 -1.64 10.91 -0.71
CA PRO A 229 -1.95 11.36 -2.07
C PRO A 229 -0.76 11.29 -3.05
N THR A 230 0.45 11.05 -2.57
CA THR A 230 1.62 10.82 -3.44
C THR A 230 1.78 9.36 -3.87
N ASN A 231 0.98 8.43 -3.33
CA ASN A 231 1.09 6.99 -3.59
C ASN A 231 0.45 6.61 -4.94
N ALA A 232 1.25 6.66 -5.99
CA ALA A 232 0.85 6.38 -7.38
C ALA A 232 1.29 4.99 -7.89
N GLY A 233 1.75 4.10 -7.00
CA GLY A 233 2.22 2.77 -7.39
C GLY A 233 3.64 2.75 -7.95
N ASP A 234 4.42 3.79 -7.73
CA ASP A 234 5.79 3.95 -8.24
C ASP A 234 6.65 2.69 -8.01
N GLY A 235 6.66 2.16 -6.78
CA GLY A 235 7.45 0.99 -6.43
C GLY A 235 6.93 -0.31 -7.06
N TYR A 236 5.61 -0.45 -7.19
CA TYR A 236 5.00 -1.60 -7.88
C TYR A 236 5.46 -1.65 -9.34
N ALA A 237 5.32 -0.54 -10.06
CA ALA A 237 5.75 -0.45 -11.45
C ALA A 237 7.27 -0.64 -11.60
N MET A 238 8.07 0.02 -10.75
CA MET A 238 9.54 -0.13 -10.80
C MET A 238 9.98 -1.57 -10.50
N ALA A 239 9.39 -2.25 -9.52
CA ALA A 239 9.70 -3.63 -9.19
C ALA A 239 9.31 -4.58 -10.35
N TYR A 240 8.11 -4.41 -10.91
CA TYR A 240 7.62 -5.17 -12.06
C TYR A 240 8.55 -5.03 -13.27
N HIS A 241 8.90 -3.79 -13.62
CA HIS A 241 9.79 -3.54 -14.74
C HIS A 241 11.23 -4.00 -14.52
N ALA A 242 11.67 -4.16 -13.27
CA ALA A 242 12.95 -4.77 -12.91
C ALA A 242 12.92 -6.31 -12.94
N GLY A 243 11.76 -6.94 -13.15
CA GLY A 243 11.58 -8.38 -13.17
C GLY A 243 11.29 -9.02 -11.80
N ALA A 244 11.05 -8.22 -10.77
CA ALA A 244 10.63 -8.75 -9.47
C ALA A 244 9.23 -9.36 -9.55
N ALA A 245 9.01 -10.44 -8.78
CA ALA A 245 7.68 -10.99 -8.61
C ALA A 245 6.83 -10.09 -7.71
N LEU A 246 5.59 -9.83 -8.15
CA LEU A 246 4.54 -9.28 -7.32
C LEU A 246 3.55 -10.39 -6.99
N THR A 247 2.91 -10.32 -5.82
CA THR A 247 1.99 -11.37 -5.38
C THR A 247 0.72 -10.76 -4.80
N GLY A 248 -0.39 -11.47 -4.90
CA GLY A 248 -1.69 -11.05 -4.36
C GLY A 248 -2.26 -9.76 -4.96
N ILE A 249 -1.86 -9.38 -6.17
CA ILE A 249 -2.25 -8.09 -6.79
C ILE A 249 -3.77 -8.00 -7.06
N GLU A 250 -4.47 -9.11 -7.00
CA GLU A 250 -5.93 -9.20 -7.02
C GLU A 250 -6.60 -8.89 -5.68
N CYS A 251 -5.86 -8.89 -4.56
CA CYS A 251 -6.36 -8.62 -3.21
C CYS A 251 -6.30 -7.12 -2.91
N PHE A 252 -7.41 -6.41 -3.01
CA PHE A 252 -7.42 -4.96 -2.84
C PHE A 252 -7.47 -4.54 -1.37
N GLN A 253 -6.90 -3.40 -1.07
CA GLN A 253 -7.18 -2.67 0.15
C GLN A 253 -8.44 -1.84 -0.06
N ILE A 254 -9.42 -2.04 0.82
CA ILE A 254 -10.66 -1.26 0.91
C ILE A 254 -10.92 -1.01 2.39
N ASN A 255 -11.27 0.21 2.76
CA ASN A 255 -11.44 0.58 4.16
C ASN A 255 -12.75 1.34 4.36
N PRO A 256 -13.36 1.26 5.55
CA PRO A 256 -14.46 2.14 5.90
C PRO A 256 -13.93 3.55 6.11
N LEU A 257 -14.65 4.55 5.64
CA LEU A 257 -14.31 5.95 5.80
C LEU A 257 -15.52 6.77 6.21
N ILE A 258 -15.27 7.94 6.81
CA ILE A 258 -16.28 8.95 6.97
C ILE A 258 -16.57 9.54 5.59
N LYS A 259 -17.85 9.60 5.23
CA LYS A 259 -18.27 10.11 3.93
C LYS A 259 -17.71 11.51 3.69
N ASP A 260 -17.23 11.76 2.48
CA ASP A 260 -16.64 13.01 2.01
C ASP A 260 -15.37 13.46 2.75
N TYR A 261 -14.81 12.63 3.62
CA TYR A 261 -13.54 12.91 4.28
C TYR A 261 -12.43 12.05 3.65
N ASN A 262 -11.38 12.69 3.17
CA ASN A 262 -10.22 11.97 2.61
C ASN A 262 -9.26 11.58 3.74
N GLY A 263 -9.16 10.30 3.99
CA GLY A 263 -8.25 9.75 4.99
C GLY A 263 -8.88 8.63 5.79
N PRO A 264 -8.12 7.99 6.71
CA PRO A 264 -8.63 6.90 7.51
C PRO A 264 -9.94 7.28 8.21
N ALA A 265 -10.94 6.42 8.06
CA ALA A 265 -12.08 6.47 8.96
C ALA A 265 -11.61 5.89 10.28
N CYS A 266 -12.03 6.36 11.34
CA CYS A 266 -11.55 5.93 12.61
C CYS A 266 -12.54 5.07 13.35
N ALA A 267 -13.32 4.28 12.61
CA ALA A 267 -14.13 3.26 13.22
C ALA A 267 -13.28 2.29 14.05
N TYR A 268 -12.06 1.95 13.60
CA TYR A 268 -11.13 1.14 14.37
C TYR A 268 -10.64 1.82 15.67
N VAL A 269 -10.65 3.15 15.76
CA VAL A 269 -10.42 3.85 17.02
C VAL A 269 -11.66 3.83 17.88
N ALA A 270 -12.84 4.05 17.30
CA ALA A 270 -14.10 4.16 18.04
C ALA A 270 -14.60 2.81 18.57
N ASN A 271 -14.44 1.73 17.80
CA ASN A 271 -14.96 0.41 18.18
C ASN A 271 -14.40 -0.12 19.52
N PRO A 272 -13.09 -0.02 19.83
CA PRO A 272 -12.55 -0.42 21.14
C PRO A 272 -13.13 0.36 22.32
N PHE A 273 -13.69 1.55 22.09
CA PHE A 273 -14.38 2.36 23.10
C PHE A 273 -15.89 2.05 23.19
N GLY A 274 -16.37 1.09 22.39
CA GLY A 274 -17.77 0.69 22.37
C GLY A 274 -18.61 1.37 21.30
N GLY A 275 -17.99 2.12 20.38
CA GLY A 275 -18.64 2.60 19.16
C GLY A 275 -18.97 1.44 18.22
N TYR A 276 -19.98 1.59 17.39
CA TYR A 276 -20.35 0.57 16.41
C TYR A 276 -21.03 1.17 15.17
N GLN A 277 -21.15 0.35 14.14
CA GLN A 277 -21.75 0.73 12.87
C GLN A 277 -23.24 0.35 12.86
N VAL A 278 -24.06 1.29 12.38
CA VAL A 278 -25.51 1.09 12.24
C VAL A 278 -26.00 1.50 10.85
N ASN A 279 -27.10 0.90 10.43
CA ASN A 279 -27.82 1.30 9.23
C ASN A 279 -28.77 2.50 9.52
N ARG A 280 -29.55 2.92 8.53
CA ARG A 280 -30.52 4.02 8.66
C ARG A 280 -31.60 3.80 9.73
N HIS A 281 -31.84 2.55 10.13
CA HIS A 281 -32.81 2.18 11.17
C HIS A 281 -32.19 2.11 12.56
N GLY A 282 -30.88 2.35 12.70
CA GLY A 282 -30.15 2.23 13.95
C GLY A 282 -29.77 0.80 14.33
N GLU A 283 -29.92 -0.14 13.41
CA GLU A 283 -29.60 -1.56 13.60
C GLU A 283 -28.12 -1.81 13.33
N ARG A 284 -27.47 -2.61 14.17
CA ARG A 284 -26.10 -3.06 13.94
C ARG A 284 -26.08 -4.05 12.77
N PHE A 285 -25.09 -3.91 11.89
CA PHE A 285 -24.93 -4.79 10.73
C PHE A 285 -23.51 -5.38 10.60
N VAL A 286 -22.53 -4.88 11.36
CA VAL A 286 -21.17 -5.42 11.36
C VAL A 286 -21.04 -6.41 12.50
N GLU A 287 -20.74 -7.67 12.16
CA GLU A 287 -20.49 -8.75 13.10
C GLU A 287 -18.99 -9.08 13.20
N SER A 288 -18.22 -8.83 12.13
CA SER A 288 -16.78 -9.01 12.09
C SER A 288 -16.09 -8.01 13.02
N ASP A 289 -15.19 -8.49 13.86
CA ASP A 289 -14.41 -7.67 14.79
C ASP A 289 -12.98 -7.40 14.30
N TYR A 290 -12.62 -7.90 13.12
CA TYR A 290 -11.33 -7.69 12.49
C TYR A 290 -11.45 -6.86 11.21
N TRP A 291 -10.54 -5.89 11.02
CA TRP A 291 -10.45 -5.11 9.78
C TRP A 291 -10.00 -6.00 8.64
N SER A 292 -10.94 -6.49 7.89
CA SER A 292 -10.72 -7.46 6.83
C SER A 292 -11.64 -7.16 5.65
N GLY A 293 -11.40 -7.83 4.54
CA GLY A 293 -12.32 -7.82 3.42
C GLY A 293 -13.70 -8.37 3.77
N HIS A 294 -13.80 -9.28 4.75
CA HIS A 294 -15.08 -9.80 5.24
C HIS A 294 -15.94 -8.69 5.86
N MET A 295 -15.37 -7.88 6.77
CA MET A 295 -16.06 -6.69 7.29
C MET A 295 -16.47 -5.74 6.16
N MET A 296 -15.60 -5.54 5.17
CA MET A 296 -15.91 -4.66 4.04
C MET A 296 -17.02 -5.22 3.15
N ALA A 297 -17.18 -6.54 3.07
CA ALA A 297 -18.32 -7.16 2.39
C ALA A 297 -19.64 -6.87 3.12
N GLU A 298 -19.66 -6.91 4.47
CA GLU A 298 -20.81 -6.50 5.27
C GLU A 298 -21.19 -5.03 5.00
N PHE A 299 -20.20 -4.12 4.98
CA PHE A 299 -20.40 -2.71 4.62
C PHE A 299 -20.97 -2.54 3.20
N ALA A 300 -20.41 -3.23 2.23
CA ALA A 300 -20.84 -3.12 0.83
C ALA A 300 -22.28 -3.64 0.65
N ALA A 301 -22.63 -4.75 1.30
CA ALA A 301 -23.97 -5.32 1.27
C ALA A 301 -25.00 -4.38 1.89
N GLU A 302 -24.66 -3.76 3.04
CA GLU A 302 -25.56 -2.83 3.71
C GLU A 302 -25.74 -1.53 2.90
N LEU A 303 -24.67 -0.98 2.33
CA LEU A 303 -24.73 0.18 1.45
C LEU A 303 -25.51 -0.06 0.15
N ALA A 304 -25.53 -1.30 -0.34
CA ALA A 304 -26.29 -1.67 -1.54
C ALA A 304 -27.76 -1.97 -1.25
N SER A 305 -28.15 -2.07 0.03
CA SER A 305 -29.52 -2.38 0.46
C SER A 305 -30.37 -1.11 0.60
N ASP A 306 -31.67 -1.31 0.81
CA ASP A 306 -32.62 -0.24 1.16
C ASP A 306 -32.42 0.31 2.60
N ARG A 307 -31.53 -0.31 3.39
CA ARG A 307 -31.16 0.12 4.74
C ARG A 307 -30.00 1.14 4.75
N ALA A 308 -29.44 1.49 3.58
CA ALA A 308 -28.50 2.60 3.45
C ALA A 308 -29.17 3.96 3.75
N PRO A 309 -28.43 4.99 4.19
CA PRO A 309 -26.99 5.03 4.47
C PRO A 309 -26.58 4.38 5.79
N VAL A 310 -25.27 4.20 5.99
CA VAL A 310 -24.70 3.62 7.21
C VAL A 310 -23.94 4.66 8.02
N TYR A 311 -23.85 4.45 9.33
CA TYR A 311 -23.32 5.44 10.25
C TYR A 311 -22.40 4.83 11.31
N LEU A 312 -21.42 5.61 11.76
CA LEU A 312 -20.69 5.39 13.00
C LEU A 312 -21.49 5.99 14.16
N LYS A 313 -21.90 5.17 15.11
CA LYS A 313 -22.66 5.58 16.30
C LYS A 313 -21.77 5.63 17.54
N LEU A 314 -21.71 6.78 18.17
CA LEU A 314 -21.02 7.05 19.44
C LEU A 314 -21.94 7.67 20.49
N SER A 315 -23.12 8.17 20.08
CA SER A 315 -24.03 8.95 20.92
C SER A 315 -24.58 8.22 22.15
N HIS A 316 -24.42 6.90 22.23
CA HIS A 316 -24.81 6.07 23.38
C HIS A 316 -23.72 5.96 24.45
N LEU A 317 -22.49 6.42 24.15
CA LEU A 317 -21.35 6.31 25.06
C LEU A 317 -21.39 7.40 26.14
N PRO A 318 -20.76 7.18 27.31
CA PRO A 318 -20.55 8.22 28.30
C PRO A 318 -19.78 9.41 27.77
N GLU A 319 -20.09 10.62 28.25
CA GLU A 319 -19.45 11.88 27.84
C GLU A 319 -17.91 11.84 27.91
N GLU A 320 -17.37 11.25 28.96
CA GLU A 320 -15.93 11.08 29.13
C GLU A 320 -15.31 10.22 28.02
N THR A 321 -16.00 9.14 27.64
CA THR A 321 -15.58 8.24 26.56
C THR A 321 -15.62 8.95 25.20
N ILE A 322 -16.69 9.70 24.92
CA ILE A 322 -16.81 10.49 23.69
C ILE A 322 -15.68 11.50 23.62
N GLY A 323 -15.42 12.24 24.72
CA GLY A 323 -14.33 13.22 24.81
C GLY A 323 -12.95 12.59 24.57
N ALA A 324 -12.70 11.38 25.09
CA ALA A 324 -11.46 10.64 24.84
C ALA A 324 -11.32 10.25 23.36
N VAL A 325 -12.37 9.72 22.74
CA VAL A 325 -12.40 9.39 21.31
C VAL A 325 -12.16 10.64 20.45
N GLU A 326 -12.86 11.75 20.73
CA GLU A 326 -12.65 13.02 20.03
C GLU A 326 -11.21 13.52 20.15
N SER A 327 -10.62 13.45 21.33
CA SER A 327 -9.22 13.85 21.54
C SER A 327 -8.26 13.06 20.65
N ILE A 328 -8.45 11.75 20.53
CA ILE A 328 -7.66 10.90 19.65
C ILE A 328 -7.89 11.31 18.20
N LEU A 329 -9.14 11.31 17.76
CA LEU A 329 -9.52 11.52 16.36
C LEU A 329 -9.18 12.92 15.83
N HIS A 330 -9.34 13.96 16.66
CA HIS A 330 -9.23 15.35 16.24
C HIS A 330 -7.89 15.99 16.57
N SER A 331 -7.09 15.40 17.47
CA SER A 331 -5.83 16.00 17.92
C SER A 331 -4.61 15.15 17.59
N THR A 332 -4.70 13.86 17.87
CA THR A 332 -3.55 12.95 17.76
C THR A 332 -3.42 12.36 16.37
N GLU A 333 -4.53 11.84 15.85
CA GLU A 333 -4.52 11.17 14.56
C GLU A 333 -4.60 12.17 13.40
N ARG A 334 -5.69 12.95 13.31
CA ARG A 334 -5.87 13.91 12.20
C ARG A 334 -6.55 15.20 12.65
N PRO A 335 -5.81 16.24 12.95
CA PRO A 335 -6.38 17.54 13.34
C PRO A 335 -7.38 18.13 12.32
N THR A 336 -7.20 17.83 11.03
CA THR A 336 -8.12 18.29 9.98
C THR A 336 -9.51 17.68 10.08
N ARG A 337 -9.67 16.55 10.78
CA ARG A 337 -10.99 15.95 11.00
C ARG A 337 -11.87 16.78 11.91
N GLY A 338 -11.32 17.32 12.99
CA GLY A 338 -12.06 18.24 13.87
C GLY A 338 -12.62 19.43 13.09
N THR A 339 -11.81 20.02 12.19
CA THR A 339 -12.26 21.11 11.31
C THR A 339 -13.35 20.66 10.33
N PHE A 340 -13.22 19.45 9.77
CA PHE A 340 -14.22 18.88 8.86
C PHE A 340 -15.57 18.68 9.56
N HIS A 341 -15.59 18.09 10.76
CA HIS A 341 -16.82 17.89 11.53
C HIS A 341 -17.43 19.22 11.98
N ALA A 342 -16.63 20.13 12.52
CA ALA A 342 -17.09 21.45 12.94
C ALA A 342 -17.74 22.22 11.78
N GLY A 343 -17.17 22.16 10.58
CA GLY A 343 -17.72 22.79 9.38
C GLY A 343 -19.08 22.22 8.92
N ARG A 344 -19.46 21.02 9.41
CA ARG A 344 -20.75 20.36 9.13
C ARG A 344 -21.70 20.37 10.32
N GLY A 345 -21.30 20.91 11.44
CA GLY A 345 -22.10 20.86 12.68
C GLY A 345 -22.23 19.46 13.28
N HIS A 346 -21.29 18.56 12.96
CA HIS A 346 -21.29 17.21 13.51
C HIS A 346 -20.77 17.20 14.95
N ASP A 347 -21.53 16.57 15.84
CA ASP A 347 -21.17 16.32 17.23
C ASP A 347 -21.48 14.86 17.54
N TYR A 348 -20.49 14.09 17.96
CA TYR A 348 -20.63 12.66 18.27
C TYR A 348 -21.66 12.36 19.39
N ARG A 349 -22.04 13.36 20.18
CA ARG A 349 -23.07 13.23 21.23
C ARG A 349 -24.48 13.18 20.66
N THR A 350 -24.68 13.83 19.53
CA THR A 350 -26.02 14.10 18.97
C THR A 350 -26.18 13.65 17.52
N HIS A 351 -25.07 13.31 16.84
CA HIS A 351 -25.08 12.91 15.44
C HIS A 351 -24.39 11.57 15.25
N ASP A 352 -25.07 10.67 14.57
CA ASP A 352 -24.43 9.50 13.98
C ASP A 352 -23.72 9.93 12.69
N ILE A 353 -22.47 9.56 12.52
CA ILE A 353 -21.61 10.08 11.44
C ILE A 353 -21.70 9.18 10.22
N GLU A 354 -22.20 9.70 9.11
CA GLU A 354 -22.36 8.94 7.88
C GLU A 354 -21.02 8.39 7.39
N MET A 355 -21.01 7.09 7.09
CA MET A 355 -19.85 6.34 6.61
C MET A 355 -20.03 5.90 5.15
N HIS A 356 -18.93 5.56 4.54
CA HIS A 356 -18.83 4.99 3.21
C HIS A 356 -17.63 4.03 3.15
N ILE A 357 -17.40 3.40 2.02
CA ILE A 357 -16.19 2.63 1.74
C ILE A 357 -15.21 3.45 0.92
N SER A 358 -13.92 3.21 1.11
CA SER A 358 -12.84 3.88 0.37
C SER A 358 -12.76 3.40 -1.08
N GLU A 359 -12.00 4.12 -1.88
CA GLU A 359 -11.49 3.63 -3.15
C GLU A 359 -10.65 2.36 -2.97
N ILE A 360 -10.51 1.59 -4.05
CA ILE A 360 -9.60 0.44 -4.05
C ILE A 360 -8.15 0.90 -4.19
N GLY A 361 -7.24 0.21 -3.50
CA GLY A 361 -5.80 0.40 -3.57
C GLY A 361 -5.06 -0.94 -3.56
N LEU A 362 -3.74 -0.89 -3.82
CA LEU A 362 -2.82 -2.00 -3.58
C LEU A 362 -1.97 -1.67 -2.37
N CYS A 363 -1.92 -2.57 -1.40
CA CYS A 363 -1.17 -2.37 -0.17
C CYS A 363 -0.76 -3.70 0.45
N GLY A 364 0.52 -4.01 0.41
CA GLY A 364 1.05 -5.25 0.98
C GLY A 364 1.06 -5.28 2.51
N GLY A 365 0.94 -4.11 3.15
CA GLY A 365 0.94 -3.98 4.61
C GLY A 365 -0.45 -4.02 5.25
N HIS A 366 -1.52 -3.81 4.49
CA HIS A 366 -2.91 -3.93 4.95
C HIS A 366 -3.60 -5.16 4.37
N SER A 367 -3.62 -5.29 3.05
CA SER A 367 -4.07 -6.49 2.34
C SER A 367 -2.86 -7.38 2.00
N ALA A 368 -2.96 -8.20 0.96
CA ALA A 368 -1.90 -9.10 0.53
C ALA A 368 -1.28 -8.72 -0.83
N SER A 369 -1.48 -7.48 -1.30
CA SER A 369 -1.05 -7.05 -2.63
C SER A 369 0.27 -6.29 -2.60
N GLY A 370 1.36 -6.92 -2.98
CA GLY A 370 2.66 -6.26 -2.92
C GLY A 370 3.78 -6.94 -3.72
N VAL A 371 4.97 -6.38 -3.62
CA VAL A 371 6.18 -7.02 -4.09
C VAL A 371 6.49 -8.22 -3.19
N ARG A 372 6.68 -9.39 -3.79
CA ARG A 372 7.07 -10.60 -3.05
C ARG A 372 8.41 -10.39 -2.36
N VAL A 373 8.46 -10.67 -1.07
CA VAL A 373 9.67 -10.59 -0.24
C VAL A 373 9.86 -11.86 0.60
N ASP A 374 11.10 -12.11 0.99
CA ASP A 374 11.43 -13.13 1.99
C ASP A 374 11.49 -12.53 3.42
N ALA A 375 11.85 -13.35 4.40
CA ALA A 375 12.02 -12.96 5.79
C ALA A 375 13.14 -11.93 6.05
N HIS A 376 13.92 -11.58 5.03
CA HIS A 376 14.98 -10.56 5.05
C HIS A 376 14.65 -9.34 4.19
N ALA A 377 13.40 -9.19 3.77
CA ALA A 377 12.92 -8.14 2.87
C ALA A 377 13.52 -8.18 1.45
N ARG A 378 14.16 -9.29 1.04
CA ARG A 378 14.72 -9.46 -0.30
C ARG A 378 13.60 -9.77 -1.28
N THR A 379 13.62 -9.13 -2.44
CA THR A 379 12.75 -9.49 -3.56
C THR A 379 13.34 -10.66 -4.35
N THR A 380 12.65 -11.07 -5.41
CA THR A 380 13.15 -12.08 -6.34
C THR A 380 14.26 -11.57 -7.28
N VAL A 381 14.53 -10.26 -7.27
CA VAL A 381 15.66 -9.62 -7.99
C VAL A 381 16.80 -9.44 -6.99
N PRO A 382 18.00 -9.99 -7.26
CA PRO A 382 19.13 -9.86 -6.35
C PRO A 382 19.46 -8.39 -6.06
N ARG A 383 19.80 -8.07 -4.80
CA ARG A 383 20.12 -6.72 -4.31
C ARG A 383 18.98 -5.69 -4.45
N LEU A 384 17.76 -6.13 -4.75
CA LEU A 384 16.54 -5.35 -4.68
C LEU A 384 15.72 -5.80 -3.46
N TYR A 385 15.32 -4.84 -2.63
CA TYR A 385 14.54 -5.04 -1.42
C TYR A 385 13.24 -4.25 -1.50
N ALA A 386 12.21 -4.72 -0.79
CA ALA A 386 10.98 -3.95 -0.62
C ALA A 386 10.56 -3.95 0.86
N ALA A 387 10.05 -2.81 1.34
CA ALA A 387 9.65 -2.65 2.73
C ALA A 387 8.43 -1.73 2.87
N GLY A 388 7.71 -1.88 4.00
CA GLY A 388 6.46 -1.17 4.27
C GLY A 388 5.33 -1.65 3.38
N ASP A 389 4.37 -0.78 3.09
CA ASP A 389 3.14 -1.11 2.35
C ASP A 389 3.38 -1.57 0.91
N LEU A 390 4.59 -1.44 0.39
CA LEU A 390 4.99 -1.99 -0.90
C LEU A 390 5.26 -3.51 -0.84
N ALA A 391 5.78 -4.00 0.29
CA ALA A 391 6.11 -5.41 0.48
C ALA A 391 4.86 -6.22 0.83
N CYS A 392 4.69 -7.38 0.20
CA CYS A 392 3.58 -8.28 0.54
C CYS A 392 3.82 -8.99 1.87
N VAL A 393 3.44 -8.34 2.95
CA VAL A 393 3.38 -8.89 4.30
C VAL A 393 2.04 -8.50 4.90
N PRO A 394 1.01 -9.37 4.83
CA PRO A 394 -0.36 -9.02 5.21
C PRO A 394 -0.47 -8.53 6.66
N HIS A 395 -1.36 -7.58 6.90
CA HIS A 395 -1.63 -6.99 8.21
C HIS A 395 -0.39 -6.53 8.99
N ASN A 396 0.62 -6.10 8.25
CA ASN A 396 1.93 -5.69 8.78
C ASN A 396 1.91 -4.28 9.39
N TYR A 397 1.06 -3.40 8.86
CA TYR A 397 0.84 -2.03 9.32
C TYR A 397 2.13 -1.24 9.57
N MET A 398 2.07 -0.27 10.49
CA MET A 398 3.22 0.59 10.80
C MET A 398 4.37 -0.18 11.46
N ILE A 399 4.07 -1.11 12.37
CA ILE A 399 5.12 -1.88 13.06
C ILE A 399 5.93 -2.72 12.09
N GLY A 400 5.28 -3.36 11.14
CA GLY A 400 5.95 -4.11 10.10
C GLY A 400 6.74 -3.23 9.13
N ALA A 401 6.27 -2.00 8.85
CA ALA A 401 7.06 -1.06 8.07
C ALA A 401 8.39 -0.73 8.75
N PHE A 402 8.43 -0.63 10.08
CA PHE A 402 9.69 -0.48 10.84
C PHE A 402 10.54 -1.75 10.78
N VAL A 403 9.94 -2.92 11.02
CA VAL A 403 10.63 -4.21 11.02
C VAL A 403 11.25 -4.50 9.65
N TYR A 404 10.48 -4.38 8.58
CA TYR A 404 10.97 -4.65 7.23
C TYR A 404 11.95 -3.58 6.72
N GLY A 405 11.80 -2.34 7.15
CA GLY A 405 12.81 -1.31 6.93
C GLY A 405 14.14 -1.67 7.60
N ASP A 406 14.10 -2.12 8.83
CA ASP A 406 15.28 -2.58 9.59
C ASP A 406 15.96 -3.78 8.91
N LEU A 407 15.19 -4.82 8.56
CA LEU A 407 15.68 -6.02 7.87
C LEU A 407 16.33 -5.68 6.53
N ALA A 408 15.68 -4.85 5.71
CA ALA A 408 16.22 -4.42 4.42
C ALA A 408 17.52 -3.64 4.60
N GLY A 409 17.57 -2.71 5.54
CA GLY A 409 18.76 -1.91 5.85
C GLY A 409 19.92 -2.77 6.34
N GLU A 410 19.63 -3.75 7.21
CA GLU A 410 20.62 -4.69 7.75
C GLU A 410 21.26 -5.55 6.64
N ASP A 411 20.45 -6.12 5.76
CA ASP A 411 20.95 -7.02 4.72
C ASP A 411 21.61 -6.24 3.58
N ALA A 412 21.02 -5.13 3.14
CA ALA A 412 21.55 -4.28 2.07
C ALA A 412 22.92 -3.66 2.40
N ALA A 413 23.20 -3.37 3.67
CA ALA A 413 24.47 -2.78 4.11
C ALA A 413 25.72 -3.63 3.82
N ARG A 414 25.55 -4.89 3.43
CA ARG A 414 26.64 -5.80 3.03
C ARG A 414 27.20 -5.47 1.64
N HIS A 415 26.48 -4.70 0.83
CA HIS A 415 26.82 -4.40 -0.55
C HIS A 415 27.52 -3.04 -0.67
N ARG A 416 28.45 -2.93 -1.64
CA ARG A 416 29.17 -1.69 -1.95
C ARG A 416 28.66 -1.08 -3.23
N ALA A 417 28.91 0.21 -3.41
CA ALA A 417 28.56 0.96 -4.62
C ALA A 417 28.99 0.20 -5.89
N TYR A 418 28.11 0.24 -6.89
CA TYR A 418 28.37 -0.39 -8.17
C TYR A 418 29.23 0.55 -9.04
N GLU A 419 30.39 0.08 -9.49
CA GLU A 419 31.35 0.83 -10.28
C GLU A 419 31.33 0.49 -11.79
N GLY A 420 30.54 -0.52 -12.20
CA GLY A 420 30.46 -0.97 -13.58
C GLY A 420 29.65 -0.04 -14.50
N GLU A 421 29.62 -0.37 -15.78
CA GLU A 421 28.76 0.31 -16.76
C GLU A 421 27.28 0.01 -16.52
N LEU A 422 26.43 1.00 -16.72
CA LEU A 422 24.97 0.85 -16.67
C LEU A 422 24.44 0.53 -18.07
N ASP A 423 23.40 -0.27 -18.13
CA ASP A 423 22.72 -0.59 -19.38
C ASP A 423 22.10 0.68 -20.00
N ARG A 424 22.65 1.07 -21.15
CA ARG A 424 22.24 2.27 -21.86
C ARG A 424 20.78 2.22 -22.31
N ALA A 425 20.28 1.07 -22.71
CA ALA A 425 18.87 0.93 -23.14
C ALA A 425 17.90 1.18 -22.00
N GLN A 426 18.23 0.75 -20.77
CA GLN A 426 17.43 1.04 -19.58
C GLN A 426 17.44 2.54 -19.25
N LEU A 427 18.60 3.22 -19.40
CA LEU A 427 18.71 4.66 -19.18
C LEU A 427 17.91 5.45 -20.22
N GLU A 428 18.01 5.10 -21.50
CA GLU A 428 17.25 5.73 -22.59
C GLU A 428 15.73 5.53 -22.39
N ALA A 429 15.29 4.35 -21.97
CA ALA A 429 13.89 4.07 -21.69
C ALA A 429 13.37 4.90 -20.49
N ALA A 430 14.15 5.04 -19.42
CA ALA A 430 13.81 5.88 -18.28
C ALA A 430 13.75 7.36 -18.66
N HIS A 431 14.72 7.83 -19.44
CA HIS A 431 14.79 9.19 -19.95
C HIS A 431 13.59 9.51 -20.84
N ALA A 432 13.26 8.62 -21.79
CA ALA A 432 12.08 8.77 -22.64
C ALA A 432 10.79 8.83 -21.85
N LEU A 433 10.61 7.98 -20.83
CA LEU A 433 9.43 8.01 -19.95
C LEU A 433 9.26 9.38 -19.27
N VAL A 434 10.36 9.95 -18.78
CA VAL A 434 10.35 11.25 -18.06
C VAL A 434 10.03 12.40 -18.99
N TYR A 435 10.67 12.48 -20.16
CA TYR A 435 10.63 13.68 -21.00
C TYR A 435 9.66 13.60 -22.18
N ARG A 436 9.04 12.46 -22.42
CA ARG A 436 8.01 12.29 -23.46
C ARG A 436 6.95 13.40 -23.48
N PRO A 437 6.42 13.88 -22.33
CA PRO A 437 5.39 14.93 -22.34
C PRO A 437 5.86 16.27 -22.92
N LEU A 438 7.16 16.54 -22.91
CA LEU A 438 7.73 17.75 -23.57
C LEU A 438 7.63 17.70 -25.09
N LEU A 439 7.51 16.49 -25.67
CA LEU A 439 7.36 16.31 -27.12
C LEU A 439 5.91 16.55 -27.57
N HIS A 440 4.97 16.59 -26.61
CA HIS A 440 3.54 16.77 -26.84
C HIS A 440 2.98 17.92 -25.97
N PRO A 441 3.54 19.15 -26.02
CA PRO A 441 3.23 20.20 -25.03
C PRO A 441 1.75 20.61 -25.02
N ASP A 442 1.02 20.36 -26.10
CA ASP A 442 -0.41 20.64 -26.27
C ASP A 442 -1.27 19.35 -26.23
N GLY A 443 -0.68 18.22 -25.80
CA GLY A 443 -1.37 16.96 -25.59
C GLY A 443 -2.37 16.99 -24.44
N PRO A 444 -3.15 15.91 -24.24
CA PRO A 444 -4.10 15.83 -23.15
C PRO A 444 -3.45 16.13 -21.79
N PRO A 445 -4.06 16.98 -20.95
CA PRO A 445 -3.51 17.30 -19.64
C PRO A 445 -3.60 16.09 -18.69
N GLN A 446 -2.57 15.87 -17.91
CA GLN A 446 -2.45 14.75 -16.98
C GLN A 446 -3.70 14.54 -16.08
N PRO A 447 -4.33 15.59 -15.47
CA PRO A 447 -5.49 15.36 -14.60
C PRO A 447 -6.67 14.72 -15.31
N GLN A 448 -6.88 15.04 -16.59
CA GLN A 448 -7.96 14.45 -17.40
C GLN A 448 -7.72 12.96 -17.64
N VAL A 449 -6.50 12.60 -18.02
CA VAL A 449 -6.13 11.20 -18.31
C VAL A 449 -6.13 10.37 -17.04
N GLU A 450 -5.60 10.88 -15.93
CA GLU A 450 -5.64 10.21 -14.64
C GLU A 450 -7.08 9.98 -14.16
N TYR A 451 -7.93 11.01 -14.23
CA TYR A 451 -9.35 10.88 -13.84
C TYR A 451 -10.04 9.78 -14.64
N LYS A 452 -9.87 9.79 -15.96
CA LYS A 452 -10.44 8.77 -16.85
C LYS A 452 -9.95 7.37 -16.49
N LEU A 453 -8.65 7.20 -16.31
CA LEU A 453 -8.04 5.92 -15.93
C LEU A 453 -8.64 5.38 -14.63
N ARG A 454 -8.62 6.19 -13.57
CA ARG A 454 -9.11 5.79 -12.24
C ARG A 454 -10.62 5.59 -12.22
N ARG A 455 -11.38 6.29 -13.09
CA ARG A 455 -12.80 6.04 -13.27
C ARG A 455 -13.05 4.66 -13.89
N PHE A 456 -12.26 4.26 -14.90
CA PHE A 456 -12.33 2.91 -15.45
C PHE A 456 -12.01 1.84 -14.40
N VAL A 457 -11.04 2.12 -13.53
CA VAL A 457 -10.74 1.22 -12.40
C VAL A 457 -11.98 1.03 -11.51
N ASN A 458 -12.67 2.10 -11.13
CA ASN A 458 -13.87 2.01 -10.31
C ASN A 458 -15.01 1.24 -11.01
N ASP A 459 -15.21 1.48 -12.30
CA ASP A 459 -16.38 0.95 -13.02
C ASP A 459 -16.17 -0.54 -13.40
N TYR A 460 -14.92 -0.98 -13.62
CA TYR A 460 -14.64 -2.28 -14.22
C TYR A 460 -13.70 -3.19 -13.43
N VAL A 461 -12.91 -2.66 -12.48
CA VAL A 461 -11.93 -3.45 -11.71
C VAL A 461 -12.31 -3.56 -10.23
N ALA A 462 -12.99 -2.54 -9.68
CA ALA A 462 -13.43 -2.57 -8.29
C ALA A 462 -14.44 -3.72 -8.04
N PRO A 463 -14.41 -4.34 -6.84
CA PRO A 463 -15.37 -5.38 -6.50
C PRO A 463 -16.79 -4.79 -6.29
N PRO A 464 -17.83 -5.61 -6.53
CA PRO A 464 -17.76 -7.01 -6.97
C PRO A 464 -17.37 -7.12 -8.45
N LYS A 465 -16.42 -8.01 -8.73
CA LYS A 465 -15.76 -8.18 -10.04
C LYS A 465 -16.48 -9.19 -10.90
N SER A 466 -16.32 -9.11 -12.23
CA SER A 466 -16.67 -10.19 -13.16
C SER A 466 -15.68 -10.27 -14.30
N GLY A 467 -15.49 -11.44 -14.89
CA GLY A 467 -14.56 -11.65 -16.01
C GLY A 467 -14.83 -10.74 -17.19
N ALA A 468 -16.11 -10.49 -17.51
CA ALA A 468 -16.50 -9.59 -18.58
C ALA A 468 -16.06 -8.14 -18.31
N LYS A 469 -16.30 -7.61 -17.09
CA LYS A 469 -15.87 -6.25 -16.70
C LYS A 469 -14.35 -6.13 -16.70
N LEU A 470 -13.65 -7.11 -16.12
CA LEU A 470 -12.19 -7.12 -16.05
C LEU A 470 -11.56 -7.16 -17.45
N SER A 471 -12.13 -7.93 -18.39
CA SER A 471 -11.65 -7.99 -19.77
C SER A 471 -11.81 -6.65 -20.48
N LEU A 472 -12.96 -5.97 -20.30
CA LEU A 472 -13.16 -4.60 -20.80
C LEU A 472 -12.15 -3.61 -20.22
N ALA A 473 -11.81 -3.75 -18.93
CA ALA A 473 -10.80 -2.91 -18.30
C ALA A 473 -9.43 -3.11 -18.94
N VAL A 474 -8.98 -4.37 -19.13
CA VAL A 474 -7.69 -4.68 -19.76
C VAL A 474 -7.61 -4.09 -21.17
N GLU A 475 -8.67 -4.27 -21.99
CA GLU A 475 -8.72 -3.67 -23.33
C GLU A 475 -8.67 -2.12 -23.28
N ALA A 476 -9.35 -1.52 -22.30
CA ALA A 476 -9.33 -0.07 -22.12
C ALA A 476 -7.93 0.42 -21.74
N PHE A 477 -7.24 -0.25 -20.80
CA PHE A 477 -5.88 0.12 -20.38
C PHE A 477 -4.88 -0.04 -21.52
N THR A 478 -5.01 -1.04 -22.37
CA THR A 478 -4.20 -1.20 -23.59
C THR A 478 -4.41 -0.01 -24.54
N ARG A 479 -5.65 0.39 -24.79
CA ARG A 479 -5.94 1.58 -25.62
C ARG A 479 -5.43 2.87 -25.01
N MET A 480 -5.48 3.00 -23.69
CA MET A 480 -4.99 4.19 -22.98
C MET A 480 -3.48 4.37 -23.04
N GLU A 481 -2.69 3.36 -23.43
CA GLU A 481 -1.25 3.52 -23.64
C GLU A 481 -0.92 4.65 -24.61
N GLY A 482 -1.64 4.72 -25.73
CA GLY A 482 -1.50 5.78 -26.72
C GLY A 482 -1.86 7.16 -26.17
N GLU A 483 -2.94 7.24 -25.38
CA GLU A 483 -3.39 8.48 -24.75
C GLU A 483 -2.39 8.96 -23.68
N ILE A 484 -1.88 8.05 -22.86
CA ILE A 484 -0.84 8.32 -21.86
C ILE A 484 0.47 8.71 -22.53
N ALA A 485 0.83 8.06 -23.65
CA ALA A 485 2.01 8.43 -24.43
C ALA A 485 1.90 9.84 -25.01
N GLY A 486 0.70 10.27 -25.38
CA GLY A 486 0.43 11.59 -25.94
C GLY A 486 0.18 12.70 -24.91
N MET A 487 0.22 12.43 -23.60
CA MET A 487 0.03 13.47 -22.59
C MET A 487 1.04 14.60 -22.73
N GLY A 488 0.56 15.84 -22.51
CA GLY A 488 1.38 17.04 -22.54
C GLY A 488 1.86 17.49 -21.16
N GLY A 489 3.06 18.06 -21.11
CA GLY A 489 3.62 18.66 -19.91
C GLY A 489 4.76 19.62 -20.27
N ARG A 490 4.91 20.69 -19.49
CA ARG A 490 5.92 21.76 -19.73
C ARG A 490 6.82 21.99 -18.52
N THR A 491 6.34 21.66 -17.33
CA THR A 491 7.09 21.87 -16.09
C THR A 491 7.59 20.55 -15.51
N PRO A 492 8.68 20.55 -14.74
CA PRO A 492 9.15 19.33 -14.04
C PRO A 492 8.07 18.66 -13.19
N HIS A 493 7.17 19.44 -12.61
CA HIS A 493 6.06 18.89 -11.83
C HIS A 493 5.03 18.18 -12.71
N GLU A 494 4.70 18.70 -13.88
CA GLU A 494 3.81 18.04 -14.85
C GLU A 494 4.45 16.74 -15.39
N LEU A 495 5.76 16.75 -15.67
CA LEU A 495 6.49 15.55 -16.08
C LEU A 495 6.41 14.45 -15.03
N MET A 496 6.61 14.81 -13.74
CA MET A 496 6.43 13.88 -12.63
C MET A 496 5.01 13.30 -12.63
N ARG A 497 3.99 14.15 -12.76
CA ARG A 497 2.58 13.72 -12.76
C ARG A 497 2.24 12.82 -13.95
N CYS A 498 2.77 13.09 -15.13
CA CYS A 498 2.61 12.23 -16.29
C CYS A 498 3.25 10.84 -16.08
N ALA A 499 4.43 10.78 -15.46
CA ALA A 499 5.07 9.51 -15.12
C ALA A 499 4.24 8.72 -14.08
N GLU A 500 3.65 9.39 -13.09
CA GLU A 500 2.74 8.75 -12.12
C GLU A 500 1.52 8.11 -12.79
N VAL A 501 0.93 8.73 -13.84
CA VAL A 501 -0.19 8.13 -14.59
C VAL A 501 0.22 6.82 -15.26
N SER A 502 1.45 6.74 -15.77
CA SER A 502 1.97 5.49 -16.33
C SER A 502 2.05 4.39 -15.26
N PHE A 503 2.49 4.71 -14.06
CA PHE A 503 2.55 3.75 -12.95
C PHE A 503 1.17 3.31 -12.47
N ILE A 504 0.21 4.25 -12.35
CA ILE A 504 -1.18 3.92 -12.02
C ILE A 504 -1.78 2.98 -13.06
N ARG A 505 -1.51 3.22 -14.36
CA ARG A 505 -1.98 2.37 -15.45
C ARG A 505 -1.40 0.97 -15.35
N ASP A 506 -0.09 0.85 -15.11
CA ASP A 506 0.57 -0.46 -14.94
C ASP A 506 -0.04 -1.22 -13.75
N CYS A 507 -0.24 -0.55 -12.60
CA CYS A 507 -0.91 -1.15 -11.44
C CYS A 507 -2.36 -1.56 -11.75
N ALA A 508 -3.10 -0.75 -12.51
CA ALA A 508 -4.48 -1.04 -12.88
C ALA A 508 -4.58 -2.28 -13.80
N GLU A 509 -3.68 -2.40 -14.76
CA GLU A 509 -3.64 -3.57 -15.64
C GLU A 509 -3.21 -4.83 -14.89
N MET A 510 -2.16 -4.75 -14.05
CA MET A 510 -1.75 -5.85 -13.18
C MET A 510 -2.91 -6.33 -12.29
N ALA A 511 -3.64 -5.40 -11.68
CA ALA A 511 -4.80 -5.71 -10.83
C ALA A 511 -5.95 -6.37 -11.59
N ALA A 512 -6.25 -5.89 -12.79
CA ALA A 512 -7.31 -6.46 -13.63
C ALA A 512 -6.95 -7.87 -14.10
N ARG A 513 -5.72 -8.08 -14.60
CA ARG A 513 -5.26 -9.39 -15.09
C ARG A 513 -5.09 -10.40 -13.94
N ALA A 514 -4.55 -10.00 -12.78
CA ALA A 514 -4.49 -10.85 -11.61
C ALA A 514 -5.89 -11.27 -11.13
N SER A 515 -6.84 -10.32 -11.13
CA SER A 515 -8.24 -10.62 -10.79
C SER A 515 -8.91 -11.55 -11.79
N LEU A 516 -8.55 -11.48 -13.09
CA LEU A 516 -9.00 -12.46 -14.10
C LEU A 516 -8.40 -13.84 -13.86
N ALA A 517 -7.12 -13.89 -13.50
CA ALA A 517 -6.40 -15.13 -13.31
C ALA A 517 -6.99 -15.97 -12.16
N ARG A 518 -7.32 -15.34 -11.03
CA ARG A 518 -7.90 -16.02 -9.87
C ARG A 518 -9.41 -16.20 -10.08
N THR A 519 -9.84 -17.43 -10.27
CA THR A 519 -11.24 -17.80 -10.56
C THR A 519 -11.98 -18.32 -9.32
N GLU A 520 -11.88 -17.59 -8.23
CA GLU A 520 -12.60 -17.79 -6.96
C GLU A 520 -12.95 -16.45 -6.32
N SER A 521 -13.74 -16.43 -5.25
CA SER A 521 -13.84 -15.32 -4.30
C SER A 521 -13.08 -15.63 -3.03
N ARG A 522 -12.23 -14.70 -2.57
CA ARG A 522 -11.43 -14.84 -1.36
C ARG A 522 -11.23 -13.47 -0.70
N TRP A 523 -10.96 -13.43 0.60
CA TRP A 523 -10.77 -12.19 1.38
C TRP A 523 -11.99 -11.25 1.35
N GLY A 524 -13.20 -11.81 1.32
CA GLY A 524 -14.44 -11.02 1.29
C GLY A 524 -14.44 -10.03 0.13
N LEU A 525 -14.73 -8.73 0.42
CA LEU A 525 -14.80 -7.69 -0.61
C LEU A 525 -13.47 -7.45 -1.34
N TYR A 526 -12.31 -7.78 -0.75
CA TYR A 526 -11.02 -7.50 -1.38
C TYR A 526 -10.82 -8.26 -2.69
N HIS A 527 -11.43 -9.45 -2.82
CA HIS A 527 -11.48 -10.18 -4.08
C HIS A 527 -12.81 -10.94 -4.23
N GLU A 528 -13.91 -10.23 -4.30
CA GLU A 528 -15.23 -10.80 -4.58
C GLU A 528 -15.46 -10.91 -6.09
N ARG A 529 -15.81 -12.11 -6.58
CA ARG A 529 -16.10 -12.43 -7.98
C ARG A 529 -17.56 -12.87 -8.12
N LEU A 530 -18.36 -12.14 -8.91
CA LEU A 530 -19.75 -12.51 -9.18
C LEU A 530 -19.89 -13.79 -10.01
N ASP A 531 -18.94 -14.02 -10.89
CA ASP A 531 -18.87 -15.20 -11.77
C ASP A 531 -18.19 -16.42 -11.12
N HIS A 532 -17.54 -16.23 -9.98
CA HIS A 532 -16.88 -17.26 -9.16
C HIS A 532 -17.07 -16.95 -7.66
N PRO A 533 -18.32 -17.08 -7.14
CA PRO A 533 -18.63 -16.57 -5.79
C PRO A 533 -18.08 -17.41 -4.64
N GLU A 534 -17.70 -18.66 -4.93
CA GLU A 534 -17.19 -19.58 -3.90
C GLU A 534 -15.67 -19.47 -3.72
N GLN A 535 -15.19 -19.74 -2.49
CA GLN A 535 -13.79 -19.95 -2.19
C GLN A 535 -13.42 -21.40 -2.55
N ASP A 536 -12.29 -21.61 -3.22
CA ASP A 536 -11.84 -22.92 -3.69
C ASP A 536 -10.40 -23.19 -3.20
N ASP A 537 -10.27 -23.74 -1.99
CA ASP A 537 -8.96 -24.05 -1.41
C ASP A 537 -8.24 -25.17 -2.17
N ALA A 538 -8.96 -26.07 -2.87
CA ALA A 538 -8.34 -27.15 -3.60
C ALA A 538 -7.55 -26.64 -4.82
N GLU A 539 -8.10 -25.64 -5.52
CA GLU A 539 -7.47 -25.08 -6.71
C GLU A 539 -6.71 -23.77 -6.43
N TRP A 540 -7.10 -23.01 -5.39
CA TRP A 540 -6.63 -21.64 -5.20
C TRP A 540 -5.97 -21.33 -3.85
N LEU A 541 -5.73 -22.32 -2.97
CA LEU A 541 -4.88 -22.07 -1.79
C LEU A 541 -3.40 -21.98 -2.24
N TYR A 542 -3.14 -21.08 -3.17
CA TYR A 542 -1.86 -20.75 -3.78
C TYR A 542 -1.69 -19.24 -3.86
N HIS A 543 -0.46 -18.77 -3.67
CA HIS A 543 -0.11 -17.40 -4.02
C HIS A 543 -0.14 -17.24 -5.54
N LEU A 544 -0.73 -16.16 -6.02
CA LEU A 544 -0.69 -15.80 -7.43
C LEU A 544 0.46 -14.79 -7.64
N ASP A 545 1.57 -15.29 -8.14
CA ASP A 545 2.73 -14.47 -8.46
C ASP A 545 2.65 -13.95 -9.89
N LEU A 546 2.90 -12.66 -10.08
CA LEU A 546 2.98 -11.96 -11.36
C LEU A 546 4.42 -11.56 -11.64
N ARG A 547 4.91 -11.83 -12.84
CA ARG A 547 6.22 -11.36 -13.34
C ARG A 547 6.11 -10.79 -14.74
N ARG A 548 7.09 -9.95 -15.06
CA ARG A 548 7.30 -9.50 -16.45
C ARG A 548 8.17 -10.52 -17.17
N SER A 549 7.68 -11.07 -18.29
CA SER A 549 8.45 -11.98 -19.14
C SER A 549 9.54 -11.23 -19.95
N ALA A 550 10.42 -11.97 -20.58
CA ALA A 550 11.41 -11.41 -21.48
C ALA A 550 10.79 -10.69 -22.71
N SER A 551 9.60 -11.13 -23.15
CA SER A 551 8.81 -10.46 -24.20
C SER A 551 8.11 -9.17 -23.74
N GLY A 552 8.07 -8.93 -22.41
CA GLY A 552 7.36 -7.82 -21.79
C GLY A 552 5.93 -8.14 -21.35
N ALA A 553 5.44 -9.35 -21.59
CA ALA A 553 4.10 -9.79 -21.17
C ALA A 553 3.99 -10.00 -19.66
N MET A 554 2.76 -9.94 -19.15
CA MET A 554 2.42 -10.29 -17.77
C MET A 554 2.18 -11.80 -17.66
N GLU A 555 3.07 -12.49 -16.99
CA GLU A 555 2.99 -13.94 -16.75
C GLU A 555 2.64 -14.24 -15.30
N PHE A 556 1.73 -15.18 -15.12
CA PHE A 556 1.24 -15.60 -13.82
C PHE A 556 1.71 -17.00 -13.46
N THR A 557 1.97 -17.21 -12.18
CA THR A 557 2.36 -18.50 -11.60
C THR A 557 1.58 -18.71 -10.30
N ALA A 558 0.92 -19.85 -10.18
CA ALA A 558 0.38 -20.31 -8.91
C ALA A 558 1.54 -20.91 -8.10
N ARG A 559 1.94 -20.22 -7.04
CA ARG A 559 3.00 -20.65 -6.13
C ARG A 559 2.39 -21.29 -4.88
N PRO A 560 2.76 -22.53 -4.51
CA PRO A 560 2.25 -23.17 -3.31
C PRO A 560 2.50 -22.31 -2.06
N VAL A 561 1.55 -22.29 -1.14
CA VAL A 561 1.79 -21.80 0.21
C VAL A 561 2.77 -22.74 0.90
N GLU A 562 3.81 -22.16 1.50
CA GLU A 562 4.78 -22.92 2.28
C GLU A 562 4.08 -23.66 3.45
N PRO A 563 4.56 -24.86 3.84
CA PRO A 563 4.02 -25.55 5.00
C PRO A 563 4.01 -24.64 6.22
N TYR A 564 2.88 -24.58 6.91
CA TYR A 564 2.74 -23.72 8.08
C TYR A 564 3.67 -24.13 9.20
N ALA A 565 4.52 -23.21 9.65
CA ALA A 565 5.34 -23.38 10.85
C ALA A 565 4.47 -23.36 12.12
N VAL A 566 3.40 -22.56 12.11
CA VAL A 566 2.36 -22.49 13.14
C VAL A 566 1.10 -23.13 12.57
N PRO A 567 0.62 -24.25 13.13
CA PRO A 567 -0.57 -24.94 12.61
C PRO A 567 -1.82 -24.08 12.67
N VAL A 568 -2.57 -24.03 11.57
CA VAL A 568 -3.89 -23.40 11.45
C VAL A 568 -4.82 -24.46 10.84
N PRO A 569 -5.55 -25.23 11.66
CA PRO A 569 -6.29 -26.42 11.20
C PRO A 569 -7.36 -26.16 10.15
N GLU A 570 -7.82 -24.91 10.06
CA GLU A 570 -8.82 -24.48 9.09
C GLU A 570 -8.33 -24.53 7.63
N PHE A 571 -7.01 -24.52 7.42
CA PHE A 571 -6.38 -24.53 6.11
C PHE A 571 -5.35 -25.64 5.99
N ALA A 572 -5.33 -26.27 4.83
CA ALA A 572 -4.39 -27.33 4.51
C ALA A 572 -3.67 -27.02 3.18
N PRO A 573 -2.54 -26.26 3.22
CA PRO A 573 -1.81 -25.96 2.00
C PRO A 573 -1.49 -27.23 1.20
N PRO A 574 -1.83 -27.26 -0.11
CA PRO A 574 -1.72 -28.48 -0.89
C PRO A 574 -0.26 -28.91 -1.14
N GLY A 575 0.68 -27.97 -0.98
CA GLY A 575 2.08 -28.21 -1.33
C GLY A 575 2.28 -28.43 -2.84
N GLY A 576 3.48 -28.90 -3.21
CA GLY A 576 3.77 -29.23 -4.60
C GLY A 576 4.65 -28.19 -5.32
N PRO A 577 4.88 -28.35 -6.64
CA PRO A 577 5.66 -27.42 -7.43
C PRO A 577 4.87 -26.16 -7.81
N GLU A 578 5.59 -25.10 -8.13
CA GLU A 578 5.00 -23.94 -8.81
C GLU A 578 4.33 -24.37 -10.12
N ARG A 579 3.14 -23.81 -10.40
CA ARG A 579 2.35 -24.08 -11.60
C ARG A 579 2.28 -22.82 -12.48
N PRO A 580 3.01 -22.77 -13.61
CA PRO A 580 2.87 -21.67 -14.55
C PRO A 580 1.43 -21.60 -15.10
N LEU A 581 0.83 -20.43 -15.06
CA LEU A 581 -0.47 -20.14 -15.66
C LEU A 581 -0.32 -19.40 -17.01
N GLY A 582 0.87 -18.84 -17.26
CA GLY A 582 1.15 -18.06 -18.46
C GLY A 582 0.43 -16.72 -18.50
N GLU A 583 0.09 -16.28 -19.70
CA GLU A 583 -0.74 -15.09 -19.91
C GLU A 583 -2.22 -15.43 -19.71
N VAL A 584 -2.95 -14.50 -19.09
CA VAL A 584 -4.39 -14.68 -18.82
C VAL A 584 -5.21 -14.30 -20.03
N ALA A 585 -6.02 -15.23 -20.50
CA ALA A 585 -6.93 -15.00 -21.60
C ALA A 585 -8.08 -14.06 -21.19
N LEU A 586 -8.44 -13.13 -22.09
CA LEU A 586 -9.61 -12.28 -21.89
C LEU A 586 -10.90 -13.07 -22.15
N VAL A 587 -11.90 -12.82 -21.32
CA VAL A 587 -13.24 -13.38 -21.50
C VAL A 587 -13.93 -12.62 -22.62
N PRO A 588 -14.42 -13.29 -23.67
CA PRO A 588 -15.16 -12.61 -24.74
C PRO A 588 -16.39 -11.89 -24.17
N VAL A 589 -16.49 -10.59 -24.41
CA VAL A 589 -17.71 -9.84 -24.08
C VAL A 589 -18.78 -10.24 -25.10
N ALA A 590 -19.77 -11.00 -24.65
CA ALA A 590 -20.93 -11.29 -25.50
C ALA A 590 -21.56 -9.96 -25.93
N THR A 591 -21.66 -9.72 -27.24
CA THR A 591 -22.32 -8.54 -27.78
C THR A 591 -23.73 -8.46 -27.20
N ALA A 592 -24.07 -7.34 -26.60
CA ALA A 592 -25.22 -7.08 -25.76
C ALA A 592 -26.54 -7.61 -26.36
N GLY A 593 -27.02 -8.71 -25.83
CA GLY A 593 -28.32 -9.31 -26.11
C GLY A 593 -29.02 -9.90 -24.89
N ALA A 594 -28.30 -10.08 -23.79
CA ALA A 594 -28.86 -10.55 -22.53
C ALA A 594 -28.68 -9.48 -21.43
N ARG A 595 -29.78 -8.86 -21.06
CA ARG A 595 -29.83 -8.13 -19.76
C ARG A 595 -29.64 -9.18 -18.69
N GLU A 596 -28.44 -9.23 -18.07
CA GLU A 596 -28.27 -9.92 -16.80
C GLU A 596 -29.27 -9.30 -15.80
N ALA A 597 -30.18 -10.14 -15.31
CA ALA A 597 -31.05 -9.75 -14.20
C ALA A 597 -30.18 -9.38 -13.01
N ALA A 598 -30.50 -8.27 -12.37
CA ALA A 598 -29.86 -7.88 -11.12
C ALA A 598 -29.88 -9.06 -10.15
N PRO A 599 -28.78 -9.34 -9.45
CA PRO A 599 -28.75 -10.45 -8.49
C PRO A 599 -29.84 -10.26 -7.46
N THR A 600 -30.69 -11.27 -7.32
CA THR A 600 -31.68 -11.34 -6.23
C THR A 600 -30.92 -11.32 -4.91
N ALA A 601 -31.35 -10.46 -3.99
CA ALA A 601 -30.77 -10.33 -2.65
C ALA A 601 -30.60 -11.72 -2.03
N ARG A 602 -29.41 -11.98 -1.44
CA ARG A 602 -29.17 -13.21 -0.67
C ARG A 602 -30.22 -13.33 0.45
N PRO A 603 -30.77 -14.52 0.71
CA PRO A 603 -31.64 -14.70 1.86
C PRO A 603 -30.86 -14.41 3.16
N VAL A 604 -31.44 -13.58 3.99
CA VAL A 604 -30.94 -13.30 5.34
C VAL A 604 -30.99 -14.59 6.15
N PRO A 605 -29.90 -15.03 6.82
CA PRO A 605 -29.99 -16.15 7.75
C PRO A 605 -30.94 -15.78 8.90
N GLU A 606 -31.85 -16.70 9.24
CA GLU A 606 -32.71 -16.55 10.39
C GLU A 606 -31.88 -16.49 11.68
N PRO A 607 -32.21 -15.62 12.62
CA PRO A 607 -31.52 -15.56 13.92
C PRO A 607 -31.65 -16.89 14.63
N ALA A 608 -30.56 -17.42 15.11
CA ALA A 608 -30.54 -18.60 15.97
C ALA A 608 -31.32 -18.32 17.28
N PRO A 609 -32.04 -19.33 17.83
CA PRO A 609 -32.92 -19.17 18.97
C PRO A 609 -32.21 -18.77 20.27
#